data_e691e3b86bdf4fa8fbae1e1ea4dd69e9
#
_entry.id   e691e3b86bdf4fa8fbae1e1ea4dd69e9
#
_cell.length_a   1.000
_cell.length_b   1.000
_cell.length_c   1.000
_cell.angle_alpha   90.00
_cell.angle_beta   90.00
_cell.angle_gamma   90.00
#
_symmetry.space_group_name_H-M   'P 1'
#
loop_
_entity.id
_entity.type
_entity.pdbx_description
1 polymer ?
#
loop_
_entity_poly.entity_id
_entity_poly.type
_entity_poly.pdbx_seq_one_letter_code
_entity_poly.pdbx_strand_id
1 'polypeptide(L)'
;MLAQVNASAAVVLRNQHHAILITIAVTTLAAALGLVFALLVSGGITRPVRLLLEGTRQVEAGYLDQPIDVITGDEIGQLTAAFNRMVEQLRHKERIRETFGRYVDPRVVEALIDQPKLAAVEGQRRVMTVMFCDMKGFTNLSAGMTPQGLVKVMNLYLSTMSEPIRRHRGVIDKYIGDAIMAYWGPPFVEEADEAQFACVAAIEIIERLAKLRGELTELLGLRVMPAEVDLRIGIATGEALVGSIGSDIMMNYTVMGDTVNLAARLEAANKLYGSRALTADATVAKTDGTIQFREVDRLRVVGQTQSQAIFELMGRKGELTPAQSLLCARYAEGLTAYRERRWEQARGAFAAALEAVPGDGPATTLVKRIDYLQQSPPGPDWDGAWRLEAK
;
A
#
# COMPACT_ATOMS: atom_id res chain seq x y z
N MET A 1 84.11 -6.49 74.75
CA MET A 1 83.20 -5.49 74.14
C MET A 1 82.91 -5.71 72.63
N LEU A 2 83.90 -5.83 71.78
CA LEU A 2 83.78 -6.06 70.33
C LEU A 2 82.99 -7.33 69.94
N ALA A 3 83.16 -8.43 70.64
CA ALA A 3 82.46 -9.68 70.42
C ALA A 3 80.94 -9.60 70.70
N GLN A 4 80.51 -8.84 71.69
CA GLN A 4 79.12 -8.60 72.02
C GLN A 4 78.42 -7.68 71.00
N VAL A 5 79.16 -6.68 70.51
CA VAL A 5 78.60 -5.78 69.47
C VAL A 5 78.38 -6.51 68.15
N ASN A 6 79.38 -7.39 67.74
CA ASN A 6 79.20 -8.21 66.56
C ASN A 6 78.08 -9.26 66.66
N ALA A 7 77.89 -9.85 67.86
CA ALA A 7 76.77 -10.75 68.07
C ALA A 7 75.39 -10.03 68.02
N SER A 8 75.31 -8.84 68.55
CA SER A 8 74.07 -8.02 68.49
C SER A 8 73.79 -7.53 67.02
N ALA A 9 74.82 -7.16 66.30
CA ALA A 9 74.71 -6.78 64.87
C ALA A 9 74.22 -7.96 64.01
N ALA A 10 74.73 -9.17 64.24
CA ALA A 10 74.33 -10.38 63.54
C ALA A 10 72.82 -10.74 63.82
N VAL A 11 72.39 -10.55 65.06
CA VAL A 11 70.94 -10.77 65.40
C VAL A 11 70.05 -9.71 64.76
N VAL A 12 70.48 -8.45 64.73
CA VAL A 12 69.73 -7.36 64.05
C VAL A 12 69.62 -7.61 62.54
N LEU A 13 70.73 -7.98 61.90
CA LEU A 13 70.73 -8.30 60.46
C LEU A 13 69.86 -9.52 60.17
N ARG A 14 69.82 -10.54 61.01
CA ARG A 14 68.99 -11.72 60.86
C ARG A 14 67.47 -11.32 60.97
N ASN A 15 67.18 -10.52 62.00
CA ASN A 15 65.84 -10.04 62.21
C ASN A 15 65.36 -9.13 61.05
N GLN A 16 66.23 -8.28 60.50
CA GLN A 16 65.93 -7.49 59.29
C GLN A 16 65.69 -8.37 58.07
N HIS A 17 66.49 -9.42 57.85
CA HIS A 17 66.28 -10.37 56.76
C HIS A 17 64.93 -11.10 56.91
N HIS A 18 64.56 -11.56 58.12
CA HIS A 18 63.26 -12.18 58.41
C HIS A 18 62.15 -11.19 58.18
N ALA A 19 62.28 -9.96 58.64
CA ALA A 19 61.23 -8.91 58.44
C ALA A 19 61.06 -8.61 56.94
N ILE A 20 62.13 -8.53 56.15
CA ILE A 20 62.01 -8.30 54.67
C ILE A 20 61.36 -9.49 54.00
N LEU A 21 61.71 -10.74 54.34
CA LEU A 21 61.09 -11.93 53.78
C LEU A 21 59.59 -12.02 54.10
N ILE A 22 59.25 -11.73 55.35
CA ILE A 22 57.82 -11.70 55.77
C ILE A 22 57.09 -10.60 55.03
N THR A 23 57.65 -9.42 54.88
CA THR A 23 57.05 -8.32 54.12
C THR A 23 56.79 -8.68 52.64
N ILE A 24 57.81 -9.27 51.98
CA ILE A 24 57.65 -9.75 50.60
C ILE A 24 56.57 -10.82 50.51
N ALA A 25 56.57 -11.80 51.42
CA ALA A 25 55.60 -12.86 51.42
C ALA A 25 54.16 -12.33 51.61
N VAL A 26 53.96 -11.39 52.54
CA VAL A 26 52.67 -10.75 52.81
C VAL A 26 52.22 -9.90 51.60
N THR A 27 53.11 -9.12 51.00
CA THR A 27 52.82 -8.30 49.85
C THR A 27 52.48 -9.15 48.61
N THR A 28 53.22 -10.23 48.39
CA THR A 28 52.95 -11.16 47.28
C THR A 28 51.59 -11.86 47.49
N LEU A 29 51.29 -12.31 48.68
CA LEU A 29 50.02 -12.92 49.02
C LEU A 29 48.85 -11.92 48.85
N ALA A 30 49.02 -10.69 49.31
CA ALA A 30 48.00 -9.64 49.12
C ALA A 30 47.77 -9.30 47.64
N ALA A 31 48.85 -9.21 46.85
CA ALA A 31 48.75 -9.01 45.41
C ALA A 31 48.03 -10.18 44.70
N ALA A 32 48.35 -11.43 45.07
CA ALA A 32 47.69 -12.61 44.56
C ALA A 32 46.20 -12.64 44.91
N LEU A 33 45.85 -12.36 46.15
CA LEU A 33 44.43 -12.26 46.57
C LEU A 33 43.69 -11.12 45.89
N GLY A 34 44.32 -9.96 45.69
CA GLY A 34 43.79 -8.83 44.94
C GLY A 34 43.53 -9.19 43.46
N LEU A 35 44.44 -9.93 42.83
CA LEU A 35 44.27 -10.40 41.47
C LEU A 35 43.08 -11.38 41.34
N VAL A 36 43.02 -12.37 42.25
CA VAL A 36 41.92 -13.34 42.28
C VAL A 36 40.56 -12.60 42.50
N PHE A 37 40.52 -11.65 43.43
CA PHE A 37 39.33 -10.84 43.64
C PHE A 37 38.92 -10.03 42.41
N ALA A 38 39.91 -9.38 41.75
CA ALA A 38 39.64 -8.63 40.53
C ALA A 38 39.08 -9.53 39.39
N LEU A 39 39.60 -10.75 39.25
CA LEU A 39 39.10 -11.73 38.25
C LEU A 39 37.68 -12.21 38.60
N LEU A 40 37.38 -12.46 39.88
CA LEU A 40 36.02 -12.83 40.33
C LEU A 40 35.03 -11.71 40.09
N VAL A 41 35.34 -10.47 40.41
CA VAL A 41 34.48 -9.31 40.17
C VAL A 41 34.30 -9.07 38.67
N SER A 42 35.38 -9.17 37.89
CA SER A 42 35.31 -9.02 36.43
C SER A 42 34.45 -10.08 35.78
N GLY A 43 34.55 -11.35 36.19
CA GLY A 43 33.75 -12.45 35.67
C GLY A 43 32.28 -12.43 36.12
N GLY A 44 32.05 -12.12 37.40
CA GLY A 44 30.73 -12.18 38.02
C GLY A 44 29.84 -10.94 37.77
N ILE A 45 30.47 -9.76 37.67
CA ILE A 45 29.67 -8.50 37.62
C ILE A 45 30.01 -7.71 36.34
N THR A 46 31.26 -7.37 36.09
CA THR A 46 31.60 -6.42 35.03
C THR A 46 31.28 -6.95 33.62
N ARG A 47 31.58 -8.21 33.35
CA ARG A 47 31.36 -8.84 32.06
C ARG A 47 29.85 -9.01 31.76
N PRO A 48 29.02 -9.56 32.63
CA PRO A 48 27.58 -9.66 32.39
C PRO A 48 26.89 -8.30 32.22
N VAL A 49 27.24 -7.30 33.01
CA VAL A 49 26.70 -5.94 32.89
C VAL A 49 27.06 -5.31 31.55
N ARG A 50 28.28 -5.52 31.07
CA ARG A 50 28.72 -5.05 29.75
C ARG A 50 27.92 -5.72 28.62
N LEU A 51 27.67 -7.04 28.72
CA LEU A 51 26.84 -7.77 27.75
C LEU A 51 25.40 -7.25 27.73
N LEU A 52 24.82 -6.96 28.90
CA LEU A 52 23.49 -6.34 28.99
C LEU A 52 23.45 -4.96 28.35
N LEU A 53 24.48 -4.12 28.58
CA LEU A 53 24.56 -2.79 27.95
C LEU A 53 24.68 -2.91 26.44
N GLU A 54 25.45 -3.87 25.94
CA GLU A 54 25.61 -4.11 24.50
C GLU A 54 24.31 -4.65 23.88
N GLY A 55 23.63 -5.57 24.57
CA GLY A 55 22.31 -6.07 24.17
C GLY A 55 21.26 -4.97 24.15
N THR A 56 21.27 -4.05 25.12
CA THR A 56 20.34 -2.90 25.12
C THR A 56 20.56 -2.01 23.90
N ARG A 57 21.82 -1.74 23.53
CA ARG A 57 22.12 -0.96 22.32
C ARG A 57 21.71 -1.67 21.05
N GLN A 58 21.82 -3.00 20.99
CA GLN A 58 21.32 -3.79 19.85
C GLN A 58 19.81 -3.69 19.72
N VAL A 59 19.08 -3.81 20.83
CA VAL A 59 17.61 -3.64 20.86
C VAL A 59 17.21 -2.23 20.42
N GLU A 60 17.92 -1.19 20.89
CA GLU A 60 17.69 0.20 20.47
C GLU A 60 17.92 0.38 18.96
N ALA A 61 18.89 -0.33 18.38
CA ALA A 61 19.15 -0.35 16.94
C ALA A 61 18.18 -1.26 16.13
N GLY A 62 17.21 -1.91 16.80
CA GLY A 62 16.21 -2.78 16.16
C GLY A 62 16.66 -4.25 15.98
N TYR A 63 17.84 -4.64 16.47
CA TYR A 63 18.31 -6.02 16.39
C TYR A 63 17.77 -6.83 17.57
N LEU A 64 16.79 -7.70 17.32
CA LEU A 64 16.13 -8.51 18.34
C LEU A 64 16.53 -10.00 18.34
N ASP A 65 17.47 -10.41 17.49
CA ASP A 65 17.69 -11.84 17.19
C ASP A 65 18.67 -12.56 18.10
N GLN A 66 19.42 -11.86 18.92
CA GLN A 66 20.46 -12.46 19.75
C GLN A 66 20.11 -12.38 21.24
N PRO A 67 19.76 -13.50 21.89
CA PRO A 67 19.61 -13.54 23.33
C PRO A 67 21.01 -13.41 23.99
N ILE A 68 21.05 -12.79 25.17
CA ILE A 68 22.26 -12.72 25.98
C ILE A 68 22.36 -14.01 26.81
N ASP A 69 23.52 -14.66 26.79
CA ASP A 69 23.75 -15.85 27.61
C ASP A 69 23.66 -15.52 29.10
N VAL A 70 22.91 -16.31 29.85
CA VAL A 70 22.81 -16.19 31.31
C VAL A 70 24.01 -16.91 31.92
N ILE A 71 25.06 -16.12 32.32
CA ILE A 71 26.34 -16.65 32.80
C ILE A 71 26.36 -16.82 34.32
N THR A 72 25.53 -16.10 35.07
CA THR A 72 25.52 -16.08 36.55
C THR A 72 24.15 -16.55 37.08
N GLY A 73 24.19 -17.14 38.30
CA GLY A 73 22.96 -17.59 38.99
C GLY A 73 22.44 -16.63 40.06
N ASP A 74 23.00 -15.42 40.12
CA ASP A 74 22.66 -14.33 41.06
C ASP A 74 21.62 -13.36 40.48
N GLU A 75 21.50 -12.19 41.09
CA GLU A 75 20.58 -11.11 40.66
C GLU A 75 20.89 -10.64 39.24
N ILE A 76 22.17 -10.69 38.79
CA ILE A 76 22.55 -10.31 37.43
C ILE A 76 22.06 -11.35 36.43
N GLY A 77 22.13 -12.64 36.79
CA GLY A 77 21.54 -13.72 35.97
C GLY A 77 20.03 -13.59 35.86
N GLN A 78 19.34 -13.24 36.95
CA GLN A 78 17.89 -12.98 36.93
C GLN A 78 17.55 -11.77 36.05
N LEU A 79 18.34 -10.70 36.11
CA LEU A 79 18.19 -9.50 35.26
C LEU A 79 18.37 -9.86 33.78
N THR A 80 19.42 -10.64 33.47
CA THR A 80 19.67 -11.12 32.09
C THR A 80 18.52 -11.96 31.56
N ALA A 81 17.97 -12.86 32.39
CA ALA A 81 16.81 -13.65 32.01
C ALA A 81 15.54 -12.79 31.82
N ALA A 82 15.34 -11.77 32.66
CA ALA A 82 14.25 -10.81 32.49
C ALA A 82 14.39 -9.98 31.21
N PHE A 83 15.59 -9.51 30.91
CA PHE A 83 15.92 -8.82 29.66
C PHE A 83 15.60 -9.68 28.44
N ASN A 84 16.06 -10.94 28.42
CA ASN A 84 15.78 -11.88 27.33
C ASN A 84 14.27 -12.12 27.12
N ARG A 85 13.49 -12.23 28.21
CA ARG A 85 12.02 -12.34 28.11
C ARG A 85 11.41 -11.08 27.50
N MET A 86 11.89 -9.90 27.86
CA MET A 86 11.43 -8.64 27.26
C MET A 86 11.75 -8.59 25.76
N VAL A 87 12.97 -8.97 25.35
CA VAL A 87 13.37 -9.02 23.93
C VAL A 87 12.50 -10.00 23.15
N GLU A 88 12.20 -11.18 23.72
CA GLU A 88 11.33 -12.17 23.07
C GLU A 88 9.88 -11.64 22.91
N GLN A 89 9.36 -10.90 23.87
CA GLN A 89 8.07 -10.24 23.76
C GLN A 89 8.07 -9.16 22.66
N LEU A 90 9.15 -8.36 22.56
CA LEU A 90 9.31 -7.38 21.49
C LEU A 90 9.38 -8.06 20.12
N ARG A 91 10.16 -9.14 20.00
CA ARG A 91 10.24 -9.96 18.78
C ARG A 91 8.88 -10.55 18.40
N HIS A 92 8.13 -11.06 19.36
CA HIS A 92 6.80 -11.59 19.12
C HIS A 92 5.83 -10.51 18.64
N LYS A 93 5.88 -9.32 19.25
CA LYS A 93 5.10 -8.15 18.83
C LYS A 93 5.44 -7.71 17.40
N GLU A 94 6.73 -7.69 17.04
CA GLU A 94 7.17 -7.33 15.68
C GLU A 94 6.73 -8.38 14.64
N ARG A 95 6.83 -9.68 14.94
CA ARG A 95 6.28 -10.73 14.06
C ARG A 95 4.77 -10.61 13.85
N ILE A 96 4.03 -10.28 14.91
CA ILE A 96 2.59 -9.99 14.80
C ILE A 96 2.39 -8.82 13.84
N ARG A 97 3.11 -7.70 14.03
CA ARG A 97 3.03 -6.51 13.20
C ARG A 97 3.35 -6.81 11.72
N GLU A 98 4.44 -7.53 11.45
CA GLU A 98 4.81 -7.95 10.09
C GLU A 98 3.76 -8.87 9.46
N THR A 99 3.23 -9.81 10.22
CA THR A 99 2.21 -10.74 9.74
C THR A 99 0.92 -9.99 9.42
N PHE A 100 0.44 -9.15 10.34
CA PHE A 100 -0.77 -8.35 10.11
C PHE A 100 -0.59 -7.29 9.03
N GLY A 101 0.62 -6.76 8.85
CA GLY A 101 0.94 -5.82 7.76
C GLY A 101 0.80 -6.40 6.35
N ARG A 102 0.64 -7.72 6.20
CA ARG A 102 0.28 -8.39 4.93
C ARG A 102 -1.23 -8.48 4.71
N TYR A 103 -2.04 -8.33 5.76
CA TYR A 103 -3.51 -8.44 5.70
C TYR A 103 -4.20 -7.07 5.80
N VAL A 104 -3.53 -6.09 6.40
CA VAL A 104 -4.02 -4.71 6.53
C VAL A 104 -2.89 -3.76 6.13
N ASP A 105 -3.21 -2.68 5.41
CA ASP A 105 -2.19 -1.67 5.04
C ASP A 105 -1.48 -1.16 6.31
N PRO A 106 -0.13 -1.22 6.38
CA PRO A 106 0.62 -0.82 7.58
C PRO A 106 0.30 0.59 8.07
N ARG A 107 0.00 1.53 7.17
CA ARG A 107 -0.38 2.89 7.52
C ARG A 107 -1.71 2.95 8.29
N VAL A 108 -2.64 2.06 7.97
CA VAL A 108 -3.90 1.93 8.72
C VAL A 108 -3.61 1.43 10.13
N VAL A 109 -2.74 0.42 10.26
CA VAL A 109 -2.35 -0.11 11.57
C VAL A 109 -1.66 0.96 12.42
N GLU A 110 -0.72 1.72 11.84
CA GLU A 110 -0.03 2.82 12.51
C GLU A 110 -1.02 3.92 12.94
N ALA A 111 -1.90 4.34 12.04
CA ALA A 111 -2.91 5.36 12.34
C ALA A 111 -3.86 4.93 13.48
N LEU A 112 -4.23 3.65 13.54
CA LEU A 112 -5.08 3.12 14.62
C LEU A 112 -4.34 3.02 15.98
N ILE A 113 -3.03 2.80 15.97
CA ILE A 113 -2.19 2.76 17.17
C ILE A 113 -1.92 4.18 17.69
N ASP A 114 -1.52 5.09 16.80
CA ASP A 114 -1.12 6.45 17.16
C ASP A 114 -2.31 7.36 17.48
N GLN A 115 -3.46 7.07 16.89
CA GLN A 115 -4.69 7.82 17.09
C GLN A 115 -5.84 6.87 17.49
N PRO A 116 -5.94 6.46 18.78
CA PRO A 116 -7.00 5.54 19.23
C PRO A 116 -8.42 6.05 18.97
N LYS A 117 -8.59 7.35 18.77
CA LYS A 117 -9.87 7.95 18.36
C LYS A 117 -10.30 7.55 16.94
N LEU A 118 -9.37 7.19 16.04
CA LEU A 118 -9.70 6.64 14.74
C LEU A 118 -10.20 5.18 14.84
N ALA A 119 -9.78 4.48 15.86
CA ALA A 119 -10.27 3.14 16.21
C ALA A 119 -11.64 3.18 16.89
N ALA A 120 -12.01 4.32 17.53
CA ALA A 120 -13.31 4.52 18.14
C ALA A 120 -14.40 4.57 17.04
N VAL A 121 -15.43 3.79 17.22
CA VAL A 121 -16.48 3.29 16.31
C VAL A 121 -17.32 4.34 15.54
N GLU A 122 -16.99 5.61 15.58
CA GLU A 122 -17.73 6.64 14.86
C GLU A 122 -17.04 6.91 13.52
N GLY A 123 -17.55 6.29 12.43
CA GLY A 123 -17.16 6.64 11.07
C GLY A 123 -17.34 8.13 10.82
N GLN A 124 -16.35 8.75 10.17
CA GLN A 124 -16.36 10.18 9.85
C GLN A 124 -16.73 10.38 8.38
N ARG A 125 -17.60 11.38 8.12
CA ARG A 125 -17.83 11.84 6.73
C ARG A 125 -16.64 12.66 6.29
N ARG A 126 -16.02 12.25 5.19
CA ARG A 126 -14.87 12.90 4.56
C ARG A 126 -15.03 12.86 3.06
N VAL A 127 -14.41 13.80 2.37
CA VAL A 127 -14.25 13.68 0.92
C VAL A 127 -13.14 12.67 0.67
N MET A 128 -13.45 11.66 -0.13
CA MET A 128 -12.55 10.55 -0.45
C MET A 128 -12.57 10.32 -1.95
N THR A 129 -11.44 9.90 -2.50
CA THR A 129 -11.39 9.34 -3.85
C THR A 129 -11.26 7.83 -3.75
N VAL A 130 -12.16 7.11 -4.43
CA VAL A 130 -12.24 5.66 -4.43
C VAL A 130 -11.96 5.13 -5.83
N MET A 131 -11.19 4.07 -5.93
CA MET A 131 -10.88 3.36 -7.17
C MET A 131 -11.28 1.89 -7.05
N PHE A 132 -11.92 1.38 -8.10
CA PHE A 132 -12.01 -0.05 -8.38
C PHE A 132 -11.18 -0.35 -9.63
N CYS A 133 -10.36 -1.38 -9.56
CA CYS A 133 -9.56 -1.88 -10.68
C CYS A 133 -9.78 -3.38 -10.82
N ASP A 134 -10.21 -3.86 -11.99
CA ASP A 134 -10.57 -5.24 -12.27
C ASP A 134 -9.88 -5.75 -13.54
N MET A 135 -9.59 -7.05 -13.60
CA MET A 135 -9.00 -7.69 -14.78
C MET A 135 -10.10 -8.15 -15.73
N LYS A 136 -10.20 -7.50 -16.88
CA LYS A 136 -11.06 -7.97 -17.96
C LYS A 136 -10.57 -9.32 -18.48
N GLY A 137 -11.48 -10.26 -18.69
CA GLY A 137 -11.18 -11.59 -19.25
C GLY A 137 -10.62 -12.60 -18.23
N PHE A 138 -10.51 -12.25 -16.95
CA PHE A 138 -9.99 -13.13 -15.91
C PHE A 138 -10.79 -14.44 -15.78
N THR A 139 -12.11 -14.39 -15.80
CA THR A 139 -12.97 -15.58 -15.70
C THR A 139 -12.64 -16.62 -16.77
N ASN A 140 -12.43 -16.20 -18.02
CA ASN A 140 -12.05 -17.08 -19.12
C ASN A 140 -10.61 -17.60 -18.96
N LEU A 141 -9.70 -16.72 -18.50
CA LEU A 141 -8.32 -17.07 -18.26
C LEU A 141 -8.17 -18.12 -17.14
N SER A 142 -8.95 -17.98 -16.08
CA SER A 142 -8.90 -18.86 -14.89
C SER A 142 -9.57 -20.21 -15.07
N ALA A 143 -10.52 -20.33 -15.99
CA ALA A 143 -11.37 -21.54 -16.17
C ALA A 143 -10.60 -22.83 -16.49
N GLY A 144 -9.37 -22.75 -16.99
CA GLY A 144 -8.52 -23.92 -17.31
C GLY A 144 -7.31 -24.09 -16.40
N MET A 145 -7.20 -23.32 -15.32
CA MET A 145 -6.02 -23.31 -14.46
C MET A 145 -6.11 -24.33 -13.31
N THR A 146 -4.94 -24.86 -12.92
CA THR A 146 -4.82 -25.54 -11.64
C THR A 146 -4.91 -24.51 -10.49
N PRO A 147 -5.31 -24.91 -9.26
CA PRO A 147 -5.36 -23.99 -8.11
C PRO A 147 -4.03 -23.29 -7.84
N GLN A 148 -2.91 -23.99 -8.00
CA GLN A 148 -1.57 -23.42 -7.83
C GLN A 148 -1.21 -22.41 -8.92
N GLY A 149 -1.60 -22.68 -10.16
CA GLY A 149 -1.45 -21.75 -11.29
C GLY A 149 -2.25 -20.48 -11.08
N LEU A 150 -3.51 -20.63 -10.67
CA LEU A 150 -4.40 -19.51 -10.36
C LEU A 150 -3.81 -18.60 -9.27
N VAL A 151 -3.32 -19.16 -8.16
CA VAL A 151 -2.68 -18.38 -7.08
C VAL A 151 -1.46 -17.62 -7.59
N LYS A 152 -0.62 -18.21 -8.44
CA LYS A 152 0.55 -17.53 -9.01
C LYS A 152 0.13 -16.34 -9.89
N VAL A 153 -0.86 -16.54 -10.77
CA VAL A 153 -1.40 -15.49 -11.65
C VAL A 153 -1.99 -14.35 -10.82
N MET A 154 -2.82 -14.68 -9.82
CA MET A 154 -3.42 -13.69 -8.93
C MET A 154 -2.38 -12.89 -8.16
N ASN A 155 -1.38 -13.56 -7.58
CA ASN A 155 -0.32 -12.87 -6.84
C ASN A 155 0.50 -11.95 -7.73
N LEU A 156 0.83 -12.36 -8.96
CA LEU A 156 1.53 -11.50 -9.92
C LEU A 156 0.69 -10.28 -10.30
N TYR A 157 -0.58 -10.49 -10.66
CA TYR A 157 -1.51 -9.43 -11.03
C TYR A 157 -1.71 -8.45 -9.87
N LEU A 158 -2.13 -8.94 -8.72
CA LEU A 158 -2.42 -8.09 -7.56
C LEU A 158 -1.18 -7.31 -7.11
N SER A 159 0.01 -7.93 -7.11
CA SER A 159 1.26 -7.25 -6.75
C SER A 159 1.60 -6.15 -7.75
N THR A 160 1.48 -6.43 -9.06
CA THR A 160 1.83 -5.48 -10.12
C THR A 160 0.89 -4.26 -10.12
N MET A 161 -0.41 -4.48 -9.92
CA MET A 161 -1.43 -3.41 -9.91
C MET A 161 -1.49 -2.64 -8.60
N SER A 162 -1.16 -3.27 -7.48
CA SER A 162 -1.16 -2.63 -6.16
C SER A 162 0.02 -1.69 -5.93
N GLU A 163 1.14 -1.93 -6.61
CA GLU A 163 2.34 -1.13 -6.40
C GLU A 163 2.17 0.34 -6.82
N PRO A 164 1.58 0.70 -7.99
CA PRO A 164 1.24 2.09 -8.31
C PRO A 164 0.30 2.75 -7.29
N ILE A 165 -0.71 2.03 -6.81
CA ILE A 165 -1.63 2.52 -5.79
C ILE A 165 -0.86 2.96 -4.54
N ARG A 166 0.01 2.09 -4.03
CA ARG A 166 0.84 2.38 -2.84
C ARG A 166 1.87 3.49 -3.08
N ARG A 167 2.50 3.51 -4.25
CA ARG A 167 3.48 4.54 -4.65
C ARG A 167 2.85 5.94 -4.63
N HIS A 168 1.62 6.03 -5.08
CA HIS A 168 0.83 7.28 -5.06
C HIS A 168 -0.04 7.40 -3.81
N ARG A 169 0.42 6.88 -2.67
CA ARG A 169 -0.19 7.02 -1.33
C ARG A 169 -1.60 6.46 -1.17
N GLY A 170 -2.12 5.70 -2.15
CA GLY A 170 -3.42 5.03 -2.04
C GLY A 170 -3.39 3.92 -0.99
N VAL A 171 -4.46 3.78 -0.24
CA VAL A 171 -4.69 2.67 0.70
C VAL A 171 -5.47 1.59 -0.02
N ILE A 172 -4.96 0.36 -0.02
CA ILE A 172 -5.69 -0.79 -0.53
C ILE A 172 -6.64 -1.25 0.57
N ASP A 173 -7.93 -1.12 0.30
CA ASP A 173 -8.97 -1.53 1.25
C ASP A 173 -9.08 -3.06 1.31
N LYS A 174 -9.31 -3.67 0.17
CA LYS A 174 -9.43 -5.13 0.03
C LYS A 174 -9.32 -5.58 -1.43
N TYR A 175 -9.09 -6.88 -1.58
CA TYR A 175 -9.25 -7.58 -2.84
C TYR A 175 -10.60 -8.31 -2.86
N ILE A 176 -11.34 -8.19 -3.97
CA ILE A 176 -12.66 -8.80 -4.17
C ILE A 176 -12.56 -9.69 -5.41
N GLY A 177 -12.09 -10.93 -5.23
CA GLY A 177 -11.68 -11.76 -6.35
C GLY A 177 -10.45 -11.15 -7.04
N ASP A 178 -10.57 -10.83 -8.32
CA ASP A 178 -9.56 -10.12 -9.12
C ASP A 178 -9.70 -8.58 -9.07
N ALA A 179 -10.75 -8.07 -8.44
CA ALA A 179 -10.90 -6.63 -8.27
C ALA A 179 -10.12 -6.09 -7.07
N ILE A 180 -9.50 -4.92 -7.24
CA ILE A 180 -8.81 -4.17 -6.20
C ILE A 180 -9.68 -2.97 -5.84
N MET A 181 -10.07 -2.85 -4.58
CA MET A 181 -10.65 -1.63 -4.04
C MET A 181 -9.58 -0.84 -3.30
N ALA A 182 -9.41 0.42 -3.69
CA ALA A 182 -8.45 1.33 -3.08
C ALA A 182 -9.07 2.72 -2.86
N TYR A 183 -8.52 3.48 -1.93
CA TYR A 183 -8.98 4.84 -1.66
C TYR A 183 -7.84 5.79 -1.30
N TRP A 184 -8.09 7.09 -1.50
CA TRP A 184 -7.25 8.22 -1.12
C TRP A 184 -8.08 9.22 -0.33
N GLY A 185 -7.47 9.85 0.65
CA GLY A 185 -8.09 10.88 1.48
C GLY A 185 -7.60 10.84 2.93
N PRO A 186 -8.08 11.75 3.77
CA PRO A 186 -7.68 11.82 5.16
C PRO A 186 -7.96 10.51 5.94
N PRO A 187 -7.07 10.10 6.87
CA PRO A 187 -5.88 10.81 7.32
C PRO A 187 -4.61 10.54 6.50
N PHE A 188 -4.65 9.73 5.43
CA PHE A 188 -3.49 9.23 4.70
C PHE A 188 -3.02 10.16 3.58
N VAL A 189 -3.95 10.91 3.00
CA VAL A 189 -3.73 11.87 1.91
C VAL A 189 -4.54 13.12 2.19
N GLU A 190 -3.99 14.29 1.89
CA GLU A 190 -4.72 15.54 2.01
C GLU A 190 -5.85 15.63 0.98
N GLU A 191 -6.94 16.32 1.33
CA GLU A 191 -8.14 16.43 0.49
C GLU A 191 -7.89 17.10 -0.86
N ALA A 192 -6.83 17.91 -0.98
CA ALA A 192 -6.45 18.56 -2.24
C ALA A 192 -5.78 17.60 -3.25
N ASP A 193 -5.13 16.52 -2.78
CA ASP A 193 -4.27 15.66 -3.58
C ASP A 193 -4.90 14.31 -3.94
N GLU A 194 -5.99 13.94 -3.29
CA GLU A 194 -6.58 12.60 -3.35
C GLU A 194 -6.97 12.18 -4.77
N ALA A 195 -7.65 13.06 -5.52
CA ALA A 195 -8.09 12.78 -6.88
C ALA A 195 -6.92 12.70 -7.85
N GLN A 196 -5.95 13.60 -7.69
CA GLN A 196 -4.74 13.65 -8.50
C GLN A 196 -3.93 12.37 -8.36
N PHE A 197 -3.65 11.92 -7.13
CA PHE A 197 -2.89 10.71 -6.88
C PHE A 197 -3.60 9.45 -7.38
N ALA A 198 -4.92 9.37 -7.23
CA ALA A 198 -5.70 8.27 -7.75
C ALA A 198 -5.62 8.18 -9.28
N CYS A 199 -5.75 9.31 -9.98
CA CYS A 199 -5.67 9.33 -11.43
C CYS A 199 -4.25 9.02 -11.95
N VAL A 200 -3.19 9.52 -11.29
CA VAL A 200 -1.80 9.18 -11.65
C VAL A 200 -1.53 7.69 -11.42
N ALA A 201 -2.03 7.13 -10.31
CA ALA A 201 -1.94 5.69 -10.07
C ALA A 201 -2.62 4.87 -11.16
N ALA A 202 -3.81 5.29 -11.62
CA ALA A 202 -4.53 4.63 -12.71
C ALA A 202 -3.77 4.68 -14.04
N ILE A 203 -3.15 5.81 -14.37
CA ILE A 203 -2.28 5.93 -15.56
C ILE A 203 -1.13 4.92 -15.48
N GLU A 204 -0.43 4.88 -14.34
CA GLU A 204 0.69 3.96 -14.16
C GLU A 204 0.25 2.49 -14.18
N ILE A 205 -0.92 2.16 -13.65
CA ILE A 205 -1.52 0.82 -13.77
C ILE A 205 -1.72 0.44 -15.24
N ILE A 206 -2.27 1.35 -16.06
CA ILE A 206 -2.49 1.11 -17.49
C ILE A 206 -1.16 0.96 -18.24
N GLU A 207 -0.16 1.77 -17.92
CA GLU A 207 1.18 1.69 -18.50
C GLU A 207 1.85 0.33 -18.21
N ARG A 208 1.63 -0.23 -17.02
CA ARG A 208 2.17 -1.53 -16.60
C ARG A 208 1.49 -2.74 -17.23
N LEU A 209 0.31 -2.56 -17.81
CA LEU A 209 -0.45 -3.66 -18.41
C LEU A 209 0.35 -4.42 -19.47
N ALA A 210 1.10 -3.72 -20.32
CA ALA A 210 1.90 -4.35 -21.36
C ALA A 210 2.97 -5.30 -20.77
N LYS A 211 3.65 -4.87 -19.72
CA LYS A 211 4.63 -5.68 -18.99
C LYS A 211 3.96 -6.88 -18.32
N LEU A 212 2.86 -6.65 -17.59
CA LEU A 212 2.09 -7.71 -16.95
C LEU A 212 1.63 -8.78 -17.96
N ARG A 213 1.12 -8.37 -19.12
CA ARG A 213 0.73 -9.31 -20.19
C ARG A 213 1.89 -10.18 -20.64
N GLY A 214 3.10 -9.62 -20.76
CA GLY A 214 4.32 -10.37 -21.06
C GLY A 214 4.66 -11.41 -19.99
N GLU A 215 4.68 -10.99 -18.74
CA GLU A 215 4.97 -11.87 -17.58
C GLU A 215 3.92 -12.98 -17.42
N LEU A 216 2.64 -12.66 -17.60
CA LEU A 216 1.56 -13.66 -17.59
C LEU A 216 1.67 -14.65 -18.75
N THR A 217 2.07 -14.19 -19.94
CA THR A 217 2.29 -15.05 -21.11
C THR A 217 3.39 -16.08 -20.83
N GLU A 218 4.51 -15.64 -20.23
CA GLU A 218 5.62 -16.50 -19.83
C GLU A 218 5.20 -17.48 -18.74
N LEU A 219 4.55 -16.97 -17.67
CA LEU A 219 4.09 -17.78 -16.52
C LEU A 219 3.13 -18.90 -16.95
N LEU A 220 2.28 -18.64 -17.93
CA LEU A 220 1.26 -19.59 -18.44
C LEU A 220 1.77 -20.47 -19.59
N GLY A 221 2.99 -20.22 -20.11
CA GLY A 221 3.52 -20.93 -21.27
C GLY A 221 2.72 -20.69 -22.55
N LEU A 222 2.05 -19.55 -22.66
CA LEU A 222 1.29 -19.18 -23.85
C LEU A 222 2.20 -18.58 -24.91
N ARG A 223 1.81 -18.66 -26.19
CA ARG A 223 2.52 -17.96 -27.28
C ARG A 223 2.18 -16.47 -27.31
N VAL A 224 0.93 -16.14 -27.06
CA VAL A 224 0.40 -14.76 -27.04
C VAL A 224 -0.71 -14.70 -25.98
N MET A 225 -0.74 -13.62 -25.20
CA MET A 225 -1.82 -13.34 -24.27
C MET A 225 -3.11 -13.00 -25.05
N PRO A 226 -4.25 -13.61 -24.71
CA PRO A 226 -5.54 -13.25 -25.31
C PRO A 226 -5.79 -11.75 -25.28
N ALA A 227 -6.30 -11.16 -26.37
CA ALA A 227 -6.58 -9.74 -26.46
C ALA A 227 -7.64 -9.26 -25.44
N GLU A 228 -8.47 -10.19 -24.97
CA GLU A 228 -9.52 -9.95 -23.98
C GLU A 228 -8.97 -9.62 -22.59
N VAL A 229 -7.72 -10.04 -22.26
CA VAL A 229 -7.07 -9.72 -20.99
C VAL A 229 -6.62 -8.27 -21.01
N ASP A 230 -7.37 -7.44 -20.33
CA ASP A 230 -7.20 -5.98 -20.23
C ASP A 230 -7.58 -5.53 -18.81
N LEU A 231 -7.71 -4.24 -18.56
CA LEU A 231 -8.10 -3.65 -17.28
C LEU A 231 -9.38 -2.82 -17.41
N ARG A 232 -10.11 -2.74 -16.30
CA ARG A 232 -11.20 -1.80 -16.11
C ARG A 232 -10.99 -1.07 -14.79
N ILE A 233 -11.01 0.25 -14.84
CA ILE A 233 -10.79 1.11 -13.68
C ILE A 233 -11.97 2.09 -13.58
N GLY A 234 -12.55 2.20 -12.39
CA GLY A 234 -13.55 3.20 -12.07
C GLY A 234 -13.07 4.07 -10.92
N ILE A 235 -13.12 5.40 -11.08
CA ILE A 235 -12.66 6.35 -10.07
C ILE A 235 -13.77 7.34 -9.77
N ALA A 236 -14.09 7.53 -8.50
CA ALA A 236 -15.06 8.53 -8.06
C ALA A 236 -14.56 9.28 -6.83
N THR A 237 -14.80 10.58 -6.80
CA THR A 237 -14.48 11.47 -5.68
C THR A 237 -15.76 12.08 -5.12
N GLY A 238 -15.90 12.08 -3.80
CA GLY A 238 -17.06 12.67 -3.13
C GLY A 238 -17.10 12.29 -1.65
N GLU A 239 -18.18 12.72 -0.99
CA GLU A 239 -18.38 12.37 0.43
C GLU A 239 -18.55 10.85 0.60
N ALA A 240 -17.84 10.34 1.58
CA ALA A 240 -17.92 8.95 2.02
C ALA A 240 -17.75 8.85 3.53
N LEU A 241 -18.24 7.77 4.12
CA LEU A 241 -18.02 7.41 5.50
C LEU A 241 -16.71 6.61 5.58
N VAL A 242 -15.72 7.09 6.30
CA VAL A 242 -14.44 6.40 6.54
C VAL A 242 -14.27 6.10 8.02
N GLY A 243 -13.81 4.91 8.36
CA GLY A 243 -13.57 4.51 9.74
C GLY A 243 -13.63 3.00 9.96
N SER A 244 -13.55 2.62 11.24
CA SER A 244 -13.69 1.23 11.67
C SER A 244 -15.17 0.82 11.63
N ILE A 245 -15.53 -0.03 10.71
CA ILE A 245 -16.90 -0.48 10.45
C ILE A 245 -16.95 -2.01 10.54
N GLY A 246 -17.91 -2.54 11.29
CA GLY A 246 -18.04 -3.99 11.44
C GLY A 246 -18.94 -4.37 12.61
N SER A 247 -18.67 -5.54 13.17
CA SER A 247 -19.34 -6.08 14.36
C SER A 247 -18.39 -6.11 15.54
N ASP A 248 -18.92 -6.45 16.72
CA ASP A 248 -18.12 -6.62 17.94
C ASP A 248 -17.02 -7.69 17.82
N ILE A 249 -17.15 -8.58 16.82
CA ILE A 249 -16.21 -9.68 16.58
C ILE A 249 -15.17 -9.32 15.53
N MET A 250 -15.56 -8.54 14.50
CA MET A 250 -14.70 -8.23 13.36
C MET A 250 -14.95 -6.82 12.85
N MET A 251 -13.88 -6.03 12.83
CA MET A 251 -13.87 -4.65 12.34
C MET A 251 -12.98 -4.53 11.10
N ASN A 252 -13.41 -3.71 10.14
CA ASN A 252 -12.59 -3.31 9.01
C ASN A 252 -12.47 -1.79 9.00
N TYR A 253 -11.27 -1.27 8.84
CA TYR A 253 -11.11 0.15 8.53
C TYR A 253 -11.33 0.32 7.03
N THR A 254 -12.44 0.94 6.65
CA THR A 254 -12.92 0.96 5.26
C THR A 254 -13.66 2.25 4.93
N VAL A 255 -14.00 2.40 3.66
CA VAL A 255 -14.79 3.51 3.12
C VAL A 255 -16.12 2.99 2.61
N MET A 256 -17.22 3.68 2.94
CA MET A 256 -18.59 3.32 2.51
C MET A 256 -19.36 4.57 2.04
N GLY A 257 -20.33 4.37 1.15
CA GLY A 257 -21.24 5.41 0.70
C GLY A 257 -21.44 5.43 -0.82
N ASP A 258 -22.15 6.44 -1.29
CA ASP A 258 -22.50 6.57 -2.71
C ASP A 258 -21.28 6.75 -3.61
N THR A 259 -20.23 7.39 -3.11
CA THR A 259 -18.95 7.54 -3.83
C THR A 259 -18.30 6.18 -4.14
N VAL A 260 -18.35 5.24 -3.19
CA VAL A 260 -17.84 3.87 -3.38
C VAL A 260 -18.67 3.14 -4.44
N ASN A 261 -20.00 3.23 -4.33
CA ASN A 261 -20.91 2.61 -5.29
C ASN A 261 -20.73 3.21 -6.70
N LEU A 262 -20.50 4.51 -6.80
CA LEU A 262 -20.24 5.19 -8.07
C LEU A 262 -18.94 4.69 -8.72
N ALA A 263 -17.85 4.59 -7.95
CA ALA A 263 -16.58 4.07 -8.46
C ALA A 263 -16.72 2.63 -9.01
N ALA A 264 -17.43 1.76 -8.28
CA ALA A 264 -17.70 0.40 -8.73
C ALA A 264 -18.55 0.36 -10.03
N ARG A 265 -19.54 1.25 -10.13
CA ARG A 265 -20.37 1.37 -11.34
C ARG A 265 -19.59 1.92 -12.53
N LEU A 266 -18.66 2.84 -12.32
CA LEU A 266 -17.77 3.34 -13.37
C LEU A 266 -16.81 2.26 -13.86
N GLU A 267 -16.29 1.42 -12.95
CA GLU A 267 -15.53 0.24 -13.36
C GLU A 267 -16.37 -0.64 -14.30
N ALA A 268 -17.58 -1.02 -13.88
CA ALA A 268 -18.47 -1.86 -14.69
C ALA A 268 -18.88 -1.19 -16.02
N ALA A 269 -19.08 0.14 -16.04
CA ALA A 269 -19.45 0.90 -17.23
C ALA A 269 -18.35 0.86 -18.32
N ASN A 270 -17.10 0.62 -17.98
CA ASN A 270 -16.04 0.39 -18.99
C ASN A 270 -16.38 -0.75 -19.95
N LYS A 271 -17.15 -1.75 -19.50
CA LYS A 271 -17.62 -2.83 -20.38
C LYS A 271 -18.57 -2.33 -21.47
N LEU A 272 -19.43 -1.36 -21.15
CA LEU A 272 -20.38 -0.78 -22.08
C LEU A 272 -19.69 0.07 -23.15
N TYR A 273 -18.73 0.89 -22.70
CA TYR A 273 -18.02 1.82 -23.59
C TYR A 273 -16.79 1.22 -24.25
N GLY A 274 -16.29 0.07 -23.79
CA GLY A 274 -15.02 -0.49 -24.27
C GLY A 274 -13.81 0.34 -23.88
N SER A 275 -13.93 1.14 -22.81
CA SER A 275 -12.86 1.96 -22.24
C SER A 275 -12.09 1.20 -21.15
N ARG A 276 -10.96 1.78 -20.69
CA ARG A 276 -10.14 1.20 -19.63
C ARG A 276 -10.33 1.89 -18.29
N ALA A 277 -10.49 3.21 -18.27
CA ALA A 277 -10.58 3.97 -17.04
C ALA A 277 -11.63 5.08 -17.15
N LEU A 278 -12.69 4.97 -16.38
CA LEU A 278 -13.74 5.97 -16.29
C LEU A 278 -13.70 6.68 -14.94
N THR A 279 -13.93 7.99 -14.98
CA THR A 279 -13.97 8.84 -13.79
C THR A 279 -15.27 9.66 -13.73
N ALA A 280 -15.65 10.05 -12.52
CA ALA A 280 -16.72 11.01 -12.29
C ALA A 280 -16.22 12.47 -12.52
N ASP A 281 -17.16 13.37 -12.81
CA ASP A 281 -16.91 14.81 -12.98
C ASP A 281 -16.26 15.45 -11.75
N ALA A 282 -16.70 15.09 -10.55
CA ALA A 282 -16.11 15.56 -9.30
C ALA A 282 -14.63 15.17 -9.15
N THR A 283 -14.21 14.01 -9.70
CA THR A 283 -12.82 13.60 -9.73
C THR A 283 -12.00 14.51 -10.66
N VAL A 284 -12.52 14.76 -11.88
CA VAL A 284 -11.87 15.64 -12.85
C VAL A 284 -11.69 17.06 -12.30
N ALA A 285 -12.72 17.59 -11.64
CA ALA A 285 -12.71 18.95 -11.07
C ALA A 285 -11.66 19.12 -9.94
N LYS A 286 -11.26 18.03 -9.28
CA LYS A 286 -10.28 18.03 -8.19
C LYS A 286 -8.85 17.68 -8.63
N THR A 287 -8.60 17.51 -9.92
CA THR A 287 -7.24 17.33 -10.45
C THR A 287 -6.59 18.68 -10.76
N ASP A 288 -5.27 18.74 -10.75
CA ASP A 288 -4.45 19.94 -10.97
C ASP A 288 -4.35 20.42 -12.43
N GLY A 289 -5.07 19.74 -13.33
CA GLY A 289 -5.05 20.03 -14.75
C GLY A 289 -3.85 19.45 -15.52
N THR A 290 -3.01 18.64 -14.90
CA THR A 290 -1.89 17.93 -15.57
C THR A 290 -2.34 16.61 -16.23
N ILE A 291 -3.58 16.21 -15.99
CA ILE A 291 -4.19 14.99 -16.55
C ILE A 291 -5.12 15.38 -17.68
N GLN A 292 -5.10 14.59 -18.74
CA GLN A 292 -6.00 14.72 -19.88
C GLN A 292 -7.17 13.76 -19.73
N PHE A 293 -8.37 14.31 -19.78
CA PHE A 293 -9.62 13.59 -19.79
C PHE A 293 -10.38 13.83 -21.07
N ARG A 294 -11.25 12.89 -21.44
CA ARG A 294 -12.24 13.01 -22.50
C ARG A 294 -13.63 12.77 -21.90
N GLU A 295 -14.56 13.70 -22.04
CA GLU A 295 -15.96 13.45 -21.67
C GLU A 295 -16.51 12.35 -22.59
N VAL A 296 -17.04 11.27 -21.98
CA VAL A 296 -17.55 10.11 -22.71
C VAL A 296 -19.08 10.20 -22.85
N ASP A 297 -19.78 10.49 -21.77
CA ASP A 297 -21.24 10.51 -21.76
C ASP A 297 -21.79 11.18 -20.52
N ARG A 298 -23.11 11.20 -20.41
CA ARG A 298 -23.85 11.44 -19.16
C ARG A 298 -24.63 10.19 -18.80
N LEU A 299 -24.43 9.70 -17.59
CA LEU A 299 -25.12 8.52 -17.08
C LEU A 299 -26.13 8.91 -16.02
N ARG A 300 -27.33 8.34 -16.12
CA ARG A 300 -28.30 8.36 -15.02
C ARG A 300 -28.21 7.04 -14.30
N VAL A 301 -27.70 7.11 -13.09
CA VAL A 301 -27.51 5.94 -12.24
C VAL A 301 -28.83 5.57 -11.56
N VAL A 302 -29.17 4.28 -11.50
CA VAL A 302 -30.39 3.80 -10.81
C VAL A 302 -30.40 4.30 -9.37
N GLY A 303 -31.50 4.97 -8.97
CA GLY A 303 -31.66 5.57 -7.64
C GLY A 303 -31.21 7.03 -7.53
N GLN A 304 -30.58 7.60 -8.57
CA GLN A 304 -30.30 9.04 -8.63
C GLN A 304 -31.17 9.74 -9.65
N THR A 305 -31.66 10.93 -9.30
CA THR A 305 -32.51 11.75 -10.19
C THR A 305 -31.68 12.59 -11.17
N GLN A 306 -30.43 12.92 -10.80
CA GLN A 306 -29.53 13.73 -11.61
C GLN A 306 -28.64 12.84 -12.47
N SER A 307 -28.39 13.27 -13.72
CA SER A 307 -27.38 12.67 -14.59
C SER A 307 -26.00 13.20 -14.25
N GLN A 308 -25.00 12.33 -14.26
CA GLN A 308 -23.60 12.68 -14.03
C GLN A 308 -22.79 12.52 -15.32
N ALA A 309 -21.95 13.51 -15.62
CA ALA A 309 -20.96 13.38 -16.69
C ALA A 309 -19.87 12.40 -16.27
N ILE A 310 -19.49 11.53 -17.22
CA ILE A 310 -18.40 10.58 -17.04
C ILE A 310 -17.27 10.88 -18.02
N PHE A 311 -16.07 10.69 -17.56
CA PHE A 311 -14.87 11.02 -18.31
C PHE A 311 -13.96 9.80 -18.41
N GLU A 312 -13.33 9.63 -19.56
CA GLU A 312 -12.25 8.68 -19.72
C GLU A 312 -10.90 9.33 -19.40
N LEU A 313 -10.09 8.63 -18.65
CA LEU A 313 -8.72 9.01 -18.34
C LEU A 313 -7.83 8.68 -19.53
N MET A 314 -7.37 9.69 -20.27
CA MET A 314 -6.59 9.53 -21.50
C MET A 314 -5.08 9.42 -21.28
N GLY A 315 -4.56 9.97 -20.18
CA GLY A 315 -3.12 10.02 -19.88
C GLY A 315 -2.69 11.36 -19.29
N ARG A 316 -1.38 11.62 -19.30
CA ARG A 316 -0.85 12.91 -18.86
C ARG A 316 -1.00 13.96 -19.97
N LYS A 317 -1.26 15.20 -19.58
CA LYS A 317 -1.40 16.31 -20.51
C LYS A 317 -0.08 16.55 -21.26
N GLY A 318 -0.16 16.63 -22.59
CA GLY A 318 1.02 16.81 -23.44
C GLY A 318 1.67 15.49 -23.89
N GLU A 319 1.25 14.33 -23.36
CA GLU A 319 1.78 13.02 -23.77
C GLU A 319 0.88 12.28 -24.77
N LEU A 320 -0.31 12.83 -25.07
CA LEU A 320 -1.20 12.24 -26.07
C LEU A 320 -0.57 12.30 -27.47
N THR A 321 -0.71 11.21 -28.20
CA THR A 321 -0.33 11.18 -29.63
C THR A 321 -1.23 12.13 -30.43
N PRO A 322 -0.79 12.60 -31.61
CA PRO A 322 -1.63 13.41 -32.48
C PRO A 322 -2.97 12.74 -32.81
N ALA A 323 -2.99 11.42 -33.01
CA ALA A 323 -4.21 10.65 -33.24
C ALA A 323 -5.17 10.69 -32.06
N GLN A 324 -4.66 10.54 -30.83
CA GLN A 324 -5.47 10.64 -29.61
C GLN A 324 -6.00 12.06 -29.38
N SER A 325 -5.22 13.08 -29.70
CA SER A 325 -5.65 14.47 -29.60
C SER A 325 -6.76 14.77 -30.61
N LEU A 326 -6.66 14.28 -31.84
CA LEU A 326 -7.68 14.39 -32.86
C LEU A 326 -8.95 13.62 -32.48
N LEU A 327 -8.79 12.38 -31.95
CA LEU A 327 -9.89 11.60 -31.39
C LEU A 327 -10.68 12.42 -30.38
N CYS A 328 -10.01 13.00 -29.37
CA CYS A 328 -10.67 13.79 -28.33
C CYS A 328 -11.45 14.99 -28.91
N ALA A 329 -10.87 15.71 -29.86
CA ALA A 329 -11.52 16.86 -30.50
C ALA A 329 -12.77 16.43 -31.28
N ARG A 330 -12.65 15.42 -32.16
CA ARG A 330 -13.80 14.91 -32.94
C ARG A 330 -14.86 14.28 -32.10
N TYR A 331 -14.47 13.59 -31.03
CA TYR A 331 -15.43 13.03 -30.08
C TYR A 331 -16.24 14.12 -29.36
N ALA A 332 -15.62 15.20 -28.92
CA ALA A 332 -16.30 16.32 -28.27
C ALA A 332 -17.31 17.02 -29.23
N GLU A 333 -16.93 17.20 -30.50
CA GLU A 333 -17.84 17.69 -31.55
C GLU A 333 -19.05 16.75 -31.70
N GLY A 334 -18.79 15.43 -31.77
CA GLY A 334 -19.82 14.41 -31.90
C GLY A 334 -20.75 14.37 -30.71
N LEU A 335 -20.22 14.46 -29.49
CA LEU A 335 -20.99 14.44 -28.25
C LEU A 335 -21.92 15.68 -28.13
N THR A 336 -21.44 16.85 -28.54
CA THR A 336 -22.23 18.07 -28.62
C THR A 336 -23.40 17.91 -29.60
N ALA A 337 -23.13 17.46 -30.83
CA ALA A 337 -24.16 17.24 -31.84
C ALA A 337 -25.16 16.14 -31.41
N TYR A 338 -24.69 15.09 -30.74
CA TYR A 338 -25.52 14.01 -30.19
C TYR A 338 -26.54 14.55 -29.16
N ARG A 339 -26.12 15.38 -28.22
CA ARG A 339 -26.98 15.99 -27.24
C ARG A 339 -28.02 16.95 -27.84
N GLU A 340 -27.65 17.59 -28.94
CA GLU A 340 -28.53 18.48 -29.69
C GLU A 340 -29.42 17.71 -30.70
N ARG A 341 -29.37 16.37 -30.69
CA ARG A 341 -30.10 15.47 -31.60
C ARG A 341 -29.77 15.67 -33.09
N ARG A 342 -28.61 16.26 -33.38
CA ARG A 342 -28.12 16.43 -34.74
C ARG A 342 -27.39 15.13 -35.17
N TRP A 343 -28.19 14.05 -35.37
CA TRP A 343 -27.70 12.68 -35.50
C TRP A 343 -26.70 12.49 -36.62
N GLU A 344 -26.93 13.06 -37.80
CA GLU A 344 -26.00 12.90 -38.94
C GLU A 344 -24.65 13.60 -38.68
N GLN A 345 -24.69 14.78 -38.06
CA GLN A 345 -23.49 15.49 -37.70
C GLN A 345 -22.71 14.75 -36.58
N ALA A 346 -23.43 14.22 -35.60
CA ALA A 346 -22.82 13.41 -34.53
C ALA A 346 -22.16 12.16 -35.12
N ARG A 347 -22.84 11.47 -36.02
CA ARG A 347 -22.33 10.28 -36.72
C ARG A 347 -21.07 10.60 -37.50
N GLY A 348 -21.06 11.69 -38.27
CA GLY A 348 -19.89 12.14 -39.04
C GLY A 348 -18.68 12.45 -38.16
N ALA A 349 -18.91 13.13 -37.02
CA ALA A 349 -17.84 13.45 -36.07
C ALA A 349 -17.28 12.18 -35.37
N PHE A 350 -18.15 11.25 -34.94
CA PHE A 350 -17.69 9.97 -34.37
C PHE A 350 -16.99 9.07 -35.41
N ALA A 351 -17.44 9.09 -36.69
CA ALA A 351 -16.73 8.40 -37.75
C ALA A 351 -15.31 8.97 -37.94
N ALA A 352 -15.15 10.30 -37.99
CA ALA A 352 -13.84 10.94 -38.02
C ALA A 352 -12.96 10.63 -36.80
N ALA A 353 -13.59 10.47 -35.61
CA ALA A 353 -12.90 10.00 -34.41
C ALA A 353 -12.37 8.55 -34.58
N LEU A 354 -13.19 7.66 -35.18
CA LEU A 354 -12.81 6.28 -35.47
C LEU A 354 -11.75 6.16 -36.59
N GLU A 355 -11.71 7.10 -37.53
CA GLU A 355 -10.62 7.18 -38.50
C GLU A 355 -9.29 7.54 -37.86
N ALA A 356 -9.31 8.45 -36.85
CA ALA A 356 -8.12 8.83 -36.11
C ALA A 356 -7.61 7.69 -35.21
N VAL A 357 -8.52 6.98 -34.53
CA VAL A 357 -8.20 5.82 -33.67
C VAL A 357 -9.19 4.69 -33.97
N PRO A 358 -8.84 3.76 -34.88
CA PRO A 358 -9.69 2.62 -35.18
C PRO A 358 -9.98 1.76 -33.96
N GLY A 359 -11.27 1.44 -33.78
CA GLY A 359 -11.72 0.60 -32.66
C GLY A 359 -11.90 1.34 -31.34
N ASP A 360 -11.93 2.68 -31.33
CA ASP A 360 -12.32 3.44 -30.14
C ASP A 360 -13.70 3.00 -29.64
N GLY A 361 -13.72 2.46 -28.44
CA GLY A 361 -14.92 1.85 -27.85
C GLY A 361 -16.05 2.84 -27.60
N PRO A 362 -15.80 4.00 -26.97
CA PRO A 362 -16.82 5.03 -26.74
C PRO A 362 -17.44 5.55 -28.04
N ALA A 363 -16.64 5.89 -29.05
CA ALA A 363 -17.17 6.35 -30.36
C ALA A 363 -18.03 5.27 -31.03
N THR A 364 -17.58 4.01 -31.03
CA THR A 364 -18.35 2.88 -31.54
C THR A 364 -19.68 2.72 -30.81
N THR A 365 -19.69 2.89 -29.50
CA THR A 365 -20.89 2.78 -28.67
C THR A 365 -21.87 3.89 -28.97
N LEU A 366 -21.41 5.15 -29.12
CA LEU A 366 -22.28 6.28 -29.42
C LEU A 366 -22.87 6.18 -30.83
N VAL A 367 -22.12 5.71 -31.84
CA VAL A 367 -22.64 5.44 -33.19
C VAL A 367 -23.79 4.44 -33.15
N LYS A 368 -23.61 3.28 -32.48
CA LYS A 368 -24.69 2.29 -32.32
C LYS A 368 -25.91 2.85 -31.61
N ARG A 369 -25.67 3.73 -30.62
CA ARG A 369 -26.74 4.36 -29.86
C ARG A 369 -27.54 5.39 -30.70
N ILE A 370 -26.86 6.10 -31.62
CA ILE A 370 -27.52 6.96 -32.59
C ILE A 370 -28.51 6.13 -33.46
N ASP A 371 -28.08 4.95 -33.95
CA ASP A 371 -28.94 4.05 -34.71
C ASP A 371 -30.21 3.66 -33.93
N TYR A 372 -30.03 3.34 -32.65
CA TYR A 372 -31.15 3.04 -31.76
C TYR A 372 -32.07 4.24 -31.53
N LEU A 373 -31.53 5.44 -31.25
CA LEU A 373 -32.29 6.65 -30.99
C LEU A 373 -32.99 7.23 -32.22
N GLN A 374 -32.50 6.96 -33.42
CA GLN A 374 -33.19 7.30 -34.68
C GLN A 374 -34.42 6.42 -34.88
N GLN A 375 -34.35 5.13 -34.47
CA GLN A 375 -35.48 4.20 -34.55
C GLN A 375 -36.48 4.42 -33.43
N SER A 376 -36.03 4.85 -32.25
CA SER A 376 -36.83 5.10 -31.04
C SER A 376 -36.47 6.48 -30.48
N PRO A 377 -36.99 7.57 -31.06
CA PRO A 377 -36.64 8.92 -30.66
C PRO A 377 -36.94 9.20 -29.18
N PRO A 378 -36.01 9.82 -28.46
CA PRO A 378 -36.19 10.16 -27.07
C PRO A 378 -37.26 11.27 -26.91
N GLY A 379 -37.98 11.27 -25.79
CA GLY A 379 -38.97 12.29 -25.46
C GLY A 379 -38.41 13.71 -25.46
N PRO A 380 -39.28 14.74 -25.42
CA PRO A 380 -38.86 16.15 -25.49
C PRO A 380 -37.93 16.54 -24.35
N ASP A 381 -38.11 15.97 -23.17
CA ASP A 381 -37.32 16.26 -21.94
C ASP A 381 -36.01 15.47 -21.82
N TRP A 382 -35.54 14.83 -22.89
CA TRP A 382 -34.30 14.09 -22.86
C TRP A 382 -33.11 15.04 -22.73
N ASP A 383 -32.33 14.84 -21.65
CA ASP A 383 -31.18 15.64 -21.25
C ASP A 383 -29.83 15.14 -21.85
N GLY A 384 -29.88 14.25 -22.83
CA GLY A 384 -28.71 13.64 -23.44
C GLY A 384 -28.12 12.50 -22.60
N ALA A 385 -28.69 12.17 -21.45
CA ALA A 385 -28.17 11.11 -20.59
C ALA A 385 -28.64 9.73 -21.01
N TRP A 386 -27.78 8.75 -20.82
CA TRP A 386 -28.11 7.34 -20.97
C TRP A 386 -28.45 6.71 -19.62
N ARG A 387 -29.53 5.93 -19.57
CA ARG A 387 -29.93 5.20 -18.38
C ARG A 387 -29.19 3.86 -18.34
N LEU A 388 -28.37 3.64 -17.30
CA LEU A 388 -27.82 2.32 -17.04
C LEU A 388 -28.95 1.45 -16.45
N GLU A 389 -29.38 0.44 -17.21
CA GLU A 389 -30.25 -0.60 -16.67
C GLU A 389 -29.41 -1.42 -15.69
N ALA A 390 -29.91 -1.55 -14.45
CA ALA A 390 -29.25 -2.37 -13.44
C ALA A 390 -29.24 -3.84 -13.87
N LYS A 391 -28.10 -4.47 -13.81
CA LYS A 391 -27.98 -5.91 -13.58
C LYS A 391 -27.29 -6.12 -12.26
#